data_053bdadf0e0d7bc2d37283571fa6be0c
#
_entry.id   053bdadf0e0d7bc2d37283571fa6be0c
#
_cell.length_a   1.000
_cell.length_b   1.000
_cell.length_c   1.000
_cell.angle_alpha   90.00
_cell.angle_beta   90.00
_cell.angle_gamma   90.00
#
_symmetry.space_group_name_H-M   'P 1'
#
loop_
_entity.id
_entity.type
_entity.pdbx_description
1 polymer ?
#
loop_
_entity_poly.entity_id
_entity_poly.type
_entity_poly.pdbx_seq_one_letter_code
_entity_poly.pdbx_strand_id
1 'polypeptide(L)'
;MFRYMIANYALLTAFLFFFNYLFRRYLSDRPLSLGIKLVIGVLHGVCALLLLVFSVRVNEVTFLDFRHIIVICAAYYGGLPASMVTALFVVFGRITFFGSFTPSPTSILPLISIALAGVGSGLIMQSVQVYRRKWLLAVAWSMTLILIVTYTRGFRPESFYYIALVGSGGLFASVLIRSFLTNNQLIRQVEHSERQYRSLHSLQEAIFQSAVGTSMIVTDCKGRITHANKGTEHMLGYSAEELIGKDALAAYHDPVEVEDYAGELSRNLGTVIPHEQLLMRSADAEHFEGREWSFIRKDGSRMTALLTVTPLLLDGEKAGVIGIAIDITERKKMEAQLKQLSLLDGLTGIGNRRFFDEMLHQAWTRAVRAQEPGGLSLLLFDVDAFKAYNDHYGHQAGDECLRSITGLAKAGLNHPEAIFARYGGEEFAVILPGADASRAASLAETLRLSIERAALPHLHSVTVPVVTVSVGVSTYEPVMVRSSEELIAMADRALYQAKANGRNQVMSYDAAGEAIFEHRQV
;
A
#
# COMPACT_ATOMS: atom_id res chain seq x y z
N MET A 1 -61.29 42.12 -6.12
CA MET A 1 -61.19 40.70 -5.70
C MET A 1 -59.98 40.02 -6.26
N PHE A 2 -59.78 39.90 -7.56
CA PHE A 2 -58.67 39.13 -8.19
C PHE A 2 -57.25 39.60 -7.74
N ARG A 3 -56.99 40.90 -7.68
CA ARG A 3 -55.69 41.44 -7.21
C ARG A 3 -55.32 41.00 -5.80
N TYR A 4 -56.25 41.00 -4.86
CA TYR A 4 -56.00 40.56 -3.48
C TYR A 4 -55.79 39.04 -3.37
N MET A 5 -56.48 38.25 -4.23
CA MET A 5 -56.21 36.81 -4.29
C MET A 5 -54.79 36.52 -4.77
N ILE A 6 -54.33 37.20 -5.83
CA ILE A 6 -52.94 37.09 -6.30
C ILE A 6 -51.95 37.47 -5.20
N ALA A 7 -52.20 38.60 -4.50
CA ALA A 7 -51.35 39.05 -3.40
C ALA A 7 -51.26 38.00 -2.26
N ASN A 8 -52.37 37.36 -1.91
CA ASN A 8 -52.42 36.29 -0.92
C ASN A 8 -51.62 35.06 -1.37
N TYR A 9 -51.73 34.63 -2.65
CA TYR A 9 -50.91 33.52 -3.18
C TYR A 9 -49.41 33.89 -3.21
N ALA A 10 -49.10 35.10 -3.64
CA ALA A 10 -47.73 35.58 -3.68
C ALA A 10 -47.12 35.63 -2.26
N LEU A 11 -47.84 36.15 -1.28
CA LEU A 11 -47.41 36.23 0.10
C LEU A 11 -47.21 34.84 0.72
N LEU A 12 -48.17 33.92 0.49
CA LEU A 12 -48.06 32.53 0.93
C LEU A 12 -46.81 31.83 0.34
N THR A 13 -46.61 32.02 -0.98
CA THR A 13 -45.43 31.44 -1.68
C THR A 13 -44.15 32.00 -1.15
N ALA A 14 -44.02 33.32 -1.04
CA ALA A 14 -42.81 33.97 -0.51
C ALA A 14 -42.51 33.54 0.93
N PHE A 15 -43.53 33.46 1.77
CA PHE A 15 -43.39 32.99 3.14
C PHE A 15 -42.93 31.53 3.20
N LEU A 16 -43.57 30.62 2.47
CA LEU A 16 -43.17 29.20 2.47
C LEU A 16 -41.78 29.00 1.92
N PHE A 17 -41.40 29.77 0.88
CA PHE A 17 -40.01 29.73 0.35
C PHE A 17 -39.00 30.18 1.41
N PHE A 18 -39.22 31.37 2.00
CA PHE A 18 -38.32 31.94 3.01
C PHE A 18 -38.26 31.05 4.28
N PHE A 19 -39.42 30.54 4.73
CA PHE A 19 -39.50 29.64 5.86
C PHE A 19 -38.70 28.34 5.61
N ASN A 20 -38.88 27.69 4.47
CA ASN A 20 -38.13 26.49 4.12
C ASN A 20 -36.63 26.75 3.99
N TYR A 21 -36.24 27.90 3.46
CA TYR A 21 -34.82 28.30 3.39
C TYR A 21 -34.21 28.48 4.78
N LEU A 22 -34.85 29.23 5.66
CA LEU A 22 -34.36 29.51 7.02
C LEU A 22 -34.33 28.25 7.89
N PHE A 23 -35.35 27.43 7.82
CA PHE A 23 -35.52 26.24 8.65
C PHE A 23 -34.95 24.97 8.01
N ARG A 24 -34.32 25.05 6.84
CA ARG A 24 -33.73 23.89 6.13
C ARG A 24 -32.87 22.99 7.02
N ARG A 25 -32.11 23.55 7.97
CA ARG A 25 -31.27 22.81 8.91
C ARG A 25 -32.05 22.12 10.02
N TYR A 26 -33.19 22.70 10.43
CA TYR A 26 -34.03 22.22 11.54
C TYR A 26 -35.08 21.22 11.08
N LEU A 27 -35.48 21.27 9.83
CA LEU A 27 -36.44 20.34 9.21
C LEU A 27 -35.76 18.98 8.85
N SER A 28 -34.93 18.48 9.75
CA SER A 28 -34.28 17.16 9.66
C SER A 28 -35.13 16.10 10.38
N ASP A 29 -34.81 14.82 10.17
CA ASP A 29 -35.54 13.67 10.74
C ASP A 29 -35.55 13.58 12.29
N ARG A 30 -35.00 14.58 12.97
CA ARG A 30 -34.98 14.64 14.44
C ARG A 30 -36.27 15.31 14.97
N PRO A 31 -36.84 14.81 16.06
CA PRO A 31 -38.00 15.47 16.68
C PRO A 31 -37.61 16.89 17.13
N LEU A 32 -38.38 17.88 16.65
CA LEU A 32 -38.17 19.28 17.01
C LEU A 32 -38.45 19.50 18.50
N SER A 33 -37.62 20.32 19.16
CA SER A 33 -37.86 20.75 20.54
C SER A 33 -39.13 21.61 20.63
N LEU A 34 -39.77 21.64 21.78
CA LEU A 34 -40.94 22.46 22.01
C LEU A 34 -40.72 23.95 21.68
N GLY A 35 -39.53 24.48 22.04
CA GLY A 35 -39.17 25.86 21.73
C GLY A 35 -39.19 26.16 20.24
N ILE A 36 -38.62 25.27 19.40
CA ILE A 36 -38.62 25.42 17.94
C ILE A 36 -40.06 25.34 17.40
N LYS A 37 -40.88 24.41 17.91
CA LYS A 37 -42.30 24.32 17.52
C LYS A 37 -43.09 25.60 17.82
N LEU A 38 -42.83 26.23 18.96
CA LEU A 38 -43.47 27.52 19.32
C LEU A 38 -43.00 28.64 18.39
N VAL A 39 -41.69 28.73 18.07
CA VAL A 39 -41.14 29.69 17.12
C VAL A 39 -41.79 29.52 15.72
N ILE A 40 -41.95 28.28 15.27
CA ILE A 40 -42.66 27.97 14.02
C ILE A 40 -44.09 28.51 14.07
N GLY A 41 -44.79 28.31 15.20
CA GLY A 41 -46.13 28.81 15.41
C GLY A 41 -46.22 30.32 15.35
N VAL A 42 -45.28 31.03 15.99
CA VAL A 42 -45.23 32.51 15.97
C VAL A 42 -44.98 33.04 14.56
N LEU A 43 -44.03 32.48 13.81
CA LEU A 43 -43.72 32.91 12.44
C LEU A 43 -44.93 32.70 11.51
N HIS A 44 -45.59 31.57 11.60
CA HIS A 44 -46.82 31.32 10.82
C HIS A 44 -47.96 32.23 11.30
N GLY A 45 -48.01 32.55 12.59
CA GLY A 45 -48.97 33.49 13.16
C GLY A 45 -48.80 34.91 12.60
N VAL A 46 -47.56 35.40 12.54
CA VAL A 46 -47.24 36.70 11.91
C VAL A 46 -47.64 36.70 10.44
N CYS A 47 -47.30 35.63 9.70
CA CYS A 47 -47.74 35.49 8.31
C CYS A 47 -49.28 35.50 8.17
N ALA A 48 -49.98 34.83 9.07
CA ALA A 48 -51.45 34.81 9.07
C ALA A 48 -52.04 36.20 9.33
N LEU A 49 -51.42 37.02 10.20
CA LEU A 49 -51.83 38.42 10.40
C LEU A 49 -51.61 39.27 9.14
N LEU A 50 -50.48 39.09 8.43
CA LEU A 50 -50.23 39.75 7.15
C LEU A 50 -51.27 39.35 6.10
N LEU A 51 -51.61 38.07 5.98
CA LEU A 51 -52.68 37.59 5.09
C LEU A 51 -54.03 38.17 5.44
N LEU A 52 -54.29 38.42 6.72
CA LEU A 52 -55.53 39.05 7.18
C LEU A 52 -55.61 40.51 6.73
N VAL A 53 -54.52 41.27 6.77
CA VAL A 53 -54.45 42.66 6.28
C VAL A 53 -54.75 42.74 4.77
N PHE A 54 -54.25 41.77 4.01
CA PHE A 54 -54.50 41.66 2.55
C PHE A 54 -55.73 40.84 2.19
N SER A 55 -56.60 40.57 3.15
CA SER A 55 -57.84 39.80 2.90
C SER A 55 -58.81 40.53 1.98
N VAL A 56 -59.54 39.75 1.19
CA VAL A 56 -60.60 40.27 0.34
C VAL A 56 -61.86 40.49 1.19
N ARG A 57 -62.28 41.72 1.41
CA ARG A 57 -63.55 42.03 2.08
C ARG A 57 -64.68 41.81 1.07
N VAL A 58 -65.55 40.83 1.29
CA VAL A 58 -66.69 40.51 0.43
C VAL A 58 -67.94 41.22 0.94
N ASN A 59 -68.08 41.32 2.25
CA ASN A 59 -69.11 42.07 2.94
C ASN A 59 -68.66 42.53 4.32
N GLU A 60 -69.46 43.18 5.11
CA GLU A 60 -69.05 43.70 6.43
C GLU A 60 -68.51 42.67 7.38
N VAL A 61 -68.77 41.39 7.19
CA VAL A 61 -68.46 40.30 8.12
C VAL A 61 -67.58 39.19 7.47
N THR A 62 -67.57 39.10 6.13
CA THR A 62 -66.88 37.99 5.41
C THR A 62 -65.63 38.45 4.74
N PHE A 63 -64.49 37.80 5.11
CA PHE A 63 -63.19 38.05 4.59
C PHE A 63 -62.64 36.75 3.97
N LEU A 64 -62.08 36.84 2.75
CA LEU A 64 -61.48 35.75 2.02
C LEU A 64 -59.95 35.88 2.10
N ASP A 65 -59.27 34.91 2.73
CA ASP A 65 -57.84 34.84 2.85
C ASP A 65 -57.38 33.39 3.09
N PHE A 66 -56.06 33.19 3.18
CA PHE A 66 -55.43 31.87 3.38
C PHE A 66 -55.12 31.51 4.84
N ARG A 67 -55.75 32.15 5.83
CA ARG A 67 -55.51 31.90 7.26
C ARG A 67 -55.58 30.43 7.66
N HIS A 68 -56.58 29.71 7.13
CA HIS A 68 -56.71 28.27 7.39
C HIS A 68 -55.54 27.44 6.85
N ILE A 69 -54.98 27.85 5.70
CA ILE A 69 -53.86 27.16 5.07
C ILE A 69 -52.59 27.36 5.88
N ILE A 70 -52.33 28.59 6.38
CA ILE A 70 -51.18 28.88 7.26
C ILE A 70 -51.27 28.07 8.55
N VAL A 71 -52.46 27.89 9.13
CA VAL A 71 -52.67 27.01 10.30
C VAL A 71 -52.30 25.56 9.97
N ILE A 72 -52.72 25.06 8.78
CA ILE A 72 -52.36 23.73 8.31
C ILE A 72 -50.83 23.62 8.08
N CYS A 73 -50.19 24.66 7.47
CA CYS A 73 -48.72 24.69 7.30
C CYS A 73 -47.98 24.67 8.65
N ALA A 74 -48.45 25.45 9.63
CA ALA A 74 -47.90 25.43 10.97
C ALA A 74 -48.04 24.06 11.65
N ALA A 75 -49.20 23.41 11.49
CA ALA A 75 -49.46 22.06 11.93
C ALA A 75 -48.50 21.04 11.28
N TYR A 76 -48.24 21.20 9.98
CA TYR A 76 -47.32 20.32 9.24
C TYR A 76 -45.90 20.42 9.73
N TYR A 77 -45.37 21.62 9.94
CA TYR A 77 -43.97 21.83 10.35
C TYR A 77 -43.73 21.65 11.86
N GLY A 78 -44.66 22.09 12.70
CA GLY A 78 -44.46 22.11 14.17
C GLY A 78 -45.45 21.30 14.99
N GLY A 79 -46.42 20.62 14.32
CA GLY A 79 -47.45 19.82 14.97
C GLY A 79 -48.50 20.67 15.71
N LEU A 80 -49.16 20.06 16.71
CA LEU A 80 -50.21 20.68 17.50
C LEU A 80 -49.77 21.99 18.22
N PRO A 81 -48.56 22.09 18.85
CA PRO A 81 -48.16 23.34 19.50
C PRO A 81 -48.06 24.52 18.55
N ALA A 82 -47.49 24.30 17.35
CA ALA A 82 -47.34 25.36 16.35
C ALA A 82 -48.68 25.82 15.78
N SER A 83 -49.58 24.89 15.43
CA SER A 83 -50.90 25.22 14.90
C SER A 83 -51.77 25.96 15.91
N MET A 84 -51.71 25.60 17.19
CA MET A 84 -52.40 26.31 18.25
C MET A 84 -51.92 27.75 18.43
N VAL A 85 -50.59 27.97 18.48
CA VAL A 85 -50.03 29.32 18.53
C VAL A 85 -50.45 30.14 17.32
N THR A 86 -50.38 29.58 16.12
CA THR A 86 -50.80 30.25 14.89
C THR A 86 -52.31 30.61 14.95
N ALA A 87 -53.15 29.70 15.39
CA ALA A 87 -54.60 29.94 15.54
C ALA A 87 -54.88 31.08 16.55
N LEU A 88 -54.14 31.13 17.67
CA LEU A 88 -54.26 32.23 18.65
C LEU A 88 -53.90 33.60 18.01
N PHE A 89 -52.84 33.68 17.20
CA PHE A 89 -52.52 34.91 16.45
C PHE A 89 -53.62 35.33 15.51
N VAL A 90 -54.24 34.40 14.79
CA VAL A 90 -55.36 34.68 13.90
C VAL A 90 -56.59 35.17 14.66
N VAL A 91 -56.90 34.53 15.81
CA VAL A 91 -58.02 34.95 16.68
C VAL A 91 -57.78 36.36 17.23
N PHE A 92 -56.56 36.61 17.75
CA PHE A 92 -56.17 37.92 18.26
C PHE A 92 -56.23 38.99 17.18
N GLY A 93 -55.64 38.76 16.01
CA GLY A 93 -55.69 39.71 14.89
C GLY A 93 -57.08 40.03 14.42
N ARG A 94 -57.97 39.04 14.44
CA ARG A 94 -59.38 39.28 14.06
C ARG A 94 -60.12 40.17 15.06
N ILE A 95 -59.85 40.04 16.35
CA ILE A 95 -60.44 40.87 17.40
C ILE A 95 -59.90 42.32 17.34
N THR A 96 -58.59 42.48 17.12
CA THR A 96 -57.94 43.77 17.15
C THR A 96 -58.08 44.59 15.88
N PHE A 97 -57.96 43.98 14.69
CA PHE A 97 -57.99 44.71 13.41
C PHE A 97 -59.39 44.96 12.84
N PHE A 98 -60.36 44.14 13.25
CA PHE A 98 -61.72 44.27 12.71
C PHE A 98 -62.77 44.70 13.76
N GLY A 99 -62.28 45.33 14.82
CA GLY A 99 -62.80 45.89 16.02
C GLY A 99 -64.21 46.41 16.10
N SER A 100 -65.15 45.58 16.20
CA SER A 100 -66.36 45.71 17.04
C SER A 100 -66.84 44.32 17.42
N PHE A 101 -66.15 43.73 18.43
CA PHE A 101 -66.57 42.46 18.99
C PHE A 101 -67.88 42.69 19.78
N THR A 102 -69.05 42.61 19.09
CA THR A 102 -70.30 42.37 19.75
C THR A 102 -70.38 40.84 19.96
N PRO A 103 -70.57 40.36 21.20
CA PRO A 103 -70.64 38.93 21.48
C PRO A 103 -72.01 38.39 20.88
N SER A 104 -71.98 38.11 19.59
CA SER A 104 -73.10 37.48 18.86
C SER A 104 -72.64 36.10 18.34
N PRO A 105 -73.55 35.14 18.16
CA PRO A 105 -73.20 33.84 17.59
C PRO A 105 -72.47 33.96 16.25
N THR A 106 -72.84 34.97 15.44
CA THR A 106 -72.22 35.24 14.13
C THR A 106 -70.80 35.75 14.19
N SER A 107 -70.32 36.37 15.29
CA SER A 107 -68.94 36.81 15.47
C SER A 107 -68.09 35.78 16.21
N ILE A 108 -68.68 34.96 17.08
CA ILE A 108 -67.92 33.97 17.92
C ILE A 108 -67.64 32.69 17.09
N LEU A 109 -68.56 32.19 16.29
CA LEU A 109 -68.35 30.95 15.54
C LEU A 109 -67.11 30.91 14.65
N PRO A 110 -66.76 31.96 13.89
CA PRO A 110 -65.53 31.97 13.10
C PRO A 110 -64.26 31.91 13.95
N LEU A 111 -64.24 32.44 15.18
CA LEU A 111 -63.12 32.35 16.08
C LEU A 111 -62.95 30.93 16.60
N ILE A 112 -64.06 30.30 16.97
CA ILE A 112 -64.06 28.88 17.38
C ILE A 112 -63.61 27.99 16.23
N SER A 113 -64.06 28.25 15.00
CA SER A 113 -63.69 27.47 13.82
C SER A 113 -62.19 27.48 13.56
N ILE A 114 -61.50 28.63 13.75
CA ILE A 114 -60.06 28.74 13.59
C ILE A 114 -59.30 27.98 14.71
N ALA A 115 -59.79 28.08 15.94
CA ALA A 115 -59.22 27.32 17.06
C ALA A 115 -59.37 25.80 16.82
N LEU A 116 -60.53 25.32 16.39
CA LEU A 116 -60.77 23.94 16.01
C LEU A 116 -59.97 23.52 14.77
N ALA A 117 -59.73 24.41 13.81
CA ALA A 117 -58.86 24.15 12.69
C ALA A 117 -57.41 23.91 13.15
N GLY A 118 -56.92 24.69 14.11
CA GLY A 118 -55.58 24.51 14.71
C GLY A 118 -55.43 23.16 15.43
N VAL A 119 -56.39 22.83 16.30
CA VAL A 119 -56.39 21.55 17.03
C VAL A 119 -56.50 20.35 16.07
N GLY A 120 -57.51 20.35 15.19
CA GLY A 120 -57.74 19.23 14.27
C GLY A 120 -56.60 19.02 13.26
N SER A 121 -56.09 20.11 12.68
CA SER A 121 -54.93 20.00 11.77
C SER A 121 -53.70 19.49 12.51
N GLY A 122 -53.45 19.95 13.75
CA GLY A 122 -52.33 19.47 14.57
C GLY A 122 -52.41 17.97 14.86
N LEU A 123 -53.60 17.49 15.25
CA LEU A 123 -53.86 16.07 15.52
C LEU A 123 -53.74 15.22 14.24
N ILE A 124 -54.30 15.67 13.11
CA ILE A 124 -54.21 14.97 11.82
C ILE A 124 -52.73 14.82 11.39
N MET A 125 -51.95 15.90 11.50
CA MET A 125 -50.52 15.88 11.13
C MET A 125 -49.68 14.94 11.99
N GLN A 126 -50.05 14.71 13.25
CA GLN A 126 -49.36 13.77 14.16
C GLN A 126 -49.82 12.32 13.94
N SER A 127 -51.10 12.07 13.70
CA SER A 127 -51.67 10.73 13.66
C SER A 127 -51.56 10.04 12.29
N VAL A 128 -51.56 10.80 11.20
CA VAL A 128 -51.55 10.25 9.83
C VAL A 128 -50.11 10.25 9.28
N GLN A 129 -49.62 9.10 8.82
CA GLN A 129 -48.21 8.99 8.32
C GLN A 129 -48.10 9.37 6.83
N VAL A 130 -49.07 9.03 6.01
CA VAL A 130 -49.00 9.21 4.57
C VAL A 130 -49.19 10.69 4.19
N TYR A 131 -48.18 11.29 3.52
CA TYR A 131 -48.16 12.71 3.14
C TYR A 131 -49.47 13.20 2.47
N ARG A 132 -49.92 12.53 1.41
CA ARG A 132 -51.15 12.92 0.68
C ARG A 132 -52.41 12.88 1.58
N ARG A 133 -52.53 11.85 2.43
CA ARG A 133 -53.67 11.69 3.35
C ARG A 133 -53.69 12.77 4.43
N LYS A 134 -52.51 13.14 4.97
CA LYS A 134 -52.40 14.25 5.96
C LYS A 134 -53.00 15.53 5.39
N TRP A 135 -52.54 15.93 4.19
CA TRP A 135 -53.00 17.17 3.57
C TRP A 135 -54.46 17.14 3.18
N LEU A 136 -54.93 16.07 2.56
CA LEU A 136 -56.36 15.92 2.20
C LEU A 136 -57.27 16.02 3.42
N LEU A 137 -56.92 15.32 4.51
CA LEU A 137 -57.71 15.33 5.73
C LEU A 137 -57.69 16.71 6.44
N ALA A 138 -56.53 17.37 6.50
CA ALA A 138 -56.42 18.68 7.12
C ALA A 138 -57.18 19.78 6.32
N VAL A 139 -57.09 19.74 4.99
CA VAL A 139 -57.86 20.64 4.11
C VAL A 139 -59.35 20.36 4.21
N ALA A 140 -59.77 19.09 4.14
CA ALA A 140 -61.18 18.69 4.29
C ALA A 140 -61.74 19.12 5.65
N TRP A 141 -60.98 18.91 6.74
CA TRP A 141 -61.34 19.39 8.09
C TRP A 141 -61.58 20.89 8.10
N SER A 142 -60.68 21.70 7.56
CA SER A 142 -60.82 23.15 7.48
C SER A 142 -62.00 23.57 6.60
N MET A 143 -62.24 22.90 5.48
CA MET A 143 -63.40 23.15 4.62
C MET A 143 -64.71 22.83 5.32
N THR A 144 -64.78 21.73 6.08
CA THR A 144 -65.96 21.37 6.89
C THR A 144 -66.28 22.45 7.94
N LEU A 145 -65.26 22.96 8.63
CA LEU A 145 -65.45 24.04 9.60
C LEU A 145 -65.95 25.33 8.93
N ILE A 146 -65.44 25.68 7.76
CA ILE A 146 -65.89 26.82 6.97
C ILE A 146 -67.35 26.61 6.54
N LEU A 147 -67.73 25.41 6.10
CA LEU A 147 -69.09 25.07 5.69
C LEU A 147 -70.05 25.23 6.88
N ILE A 148 -69.70 24.76 8.07
CA ILE A 148 -70.53 24.93 9.27
C ILE A 148 -70.77 26.43 9.57
N VAL A 149 -69.66 27.22 9.57
CA VAL A 149 -69.78 28.67 9.84
C VAL A 149 -70.63 29.40 8.79
N THR A 150 -70.49 29.03 7.51
CA THR A 150 -71.28 29.63 6.42
C THR A 150 -72.71 29.19 6.46
N TYR A 151 -73.01 27.95 6.80
CA TYR A 151 -74.41 27.47 6.97
C TYR A 151 -75.13 28.23 8.08
N THR A 152 -74.54 28.48 9.22
CA THR A 152 -75.15 29.21 10.34
C THR A 152 -75.39 30.69 10.03
N ARG A 153 -74.77 31.25 9.01
CA ARG A 153 -74.93 32.65 8.54
C ARG A 153 -75.88 32.80 7.35
N GLY A 154 -76.49 31.72 6.91
CA GLY A 154 -77.21 31.64 5.64
C GLY A 154 -76.26 31.48 4.46
N PHE A 155 -76.42 30.39 3.72
CA PHE A 155 -75.53 30.03 2.62
C PHE A 155 -75.62 31.08 1.49
N ARG A 156 -74.48 31.70 1.14
CA ARG A 156 -74.40 32.74 0.11
C ARG A 156 -73.46 32.29 -1.01
N PRO A 157 -73.59 32.81 -2.26
CA PRO A 157 -72.70 32.44 -3.36
C PRO A 157 -71.16 32.61 -3.03
N GLU A 158 -70.86 33.62 -2.21
CA GLU A 158 -69.44 33.90 -1.77
C GLU A 158 -68.84 32.76 -0.94
N SER A 159 -69.64 31.95 -0.30
CA SER A 159 -69.21 30.79 0.46
C SER A 159 -68.55 29.75 -0.42
N PHE A 160 -68.97 29.56 -1.64
CA PHE A 160 -68.37 28.67 -2.63
C PHE A 160 -66.92 29.15 -3.00
N TYR A 161 -66.77 30.46 -3.22
CA TYR A 161 -65.51 31.05 -3.54
C TYR A 161 -64.50 30.83 -2.40
N TYR A 162 -64.96 30.93 -1.14
CA TYR A 162 -64.08 30.71 0.01
C TYR A 162 -63.66 29.26 0.13
N ILE A 163 -64.57 28.32 0.00
CA ILE A 163 -64.25 26.88 0.02
C ILE A 163 -63.30 26.51 -1.12
N ALA A 164 -63.56 27.00 -2.35
CA ALA A 164 -62.71 26.78 -3.50
C ALA A 164 -61.29 27.38 -3.28
N LEU A 165 -61.22 28.58 -2.67
CA LEU A 165 -59.95 29.25 -2.35
C LEU A 165 -59.12 28.44 -1.35
N VAL A 166 -59.74 27.93 -0.27
CA VAL A 166 -59.03 27.13 0.74
C VAL A 166 -58.63 25.77 0.16
N GLY A 167 -59.45 25.14 -0.65
CA GLY A 167 -59.14 23.89 -1.34
C GLY A 167 -57.94 24.02 -2.29
N SER A 168 -58.00 25.02 -3.18
CA SER A 168 -56.93 25.28 -4.16
C SER A 168 -55.63 25.73 -3.50
N GLY A 169 -55.68 26.59 -2.49
CA GLY A 169 -54.53 27.05 -1.73
C GLY A 169 -53.90 25.93 -0.88
N GLY A 170 -54.73 25.06 -0.29
CA GLY A 170 -54.24 23.88 0.43
C GLY A 170 -53.51 22.89 -0.49
N LEU A 171 -54.09 22.64 -1.69
CA LEU A 171 -53.40 21.81 -2.70
C LEU A 171 -52.10 22.45 -3.15
N PHE A 172 -52.09 23.74 -3.45
CA PHE A 172 -50.91 24.51 -3.83
C PHE A 172 -49.82 24.45 -2.75
N ALA A 173 -50.16 24.74 -1.49
CA ALA A 173 -49.22 24.67 -0.37
C ALA A 173 -48.66 23.26 -0.22
N SER A 174 -49.49 22.22 -0.34
CA SER A 174 -49.05 20.82 -0.29
C SER A 174 -48.03 20.48 -1.38
N VAL A 175 -48.31 20.87 -2.64
CA VAL A 175 -47.40 20.64 -3.75
C VAL A 175 -46.05 21.37 -3.55
N LEU A 176 -46.13 22.64 -3.16
CA LEU A 176 -44.98 23.49 -2.94
C LEU A 176 -44.08 22.94 -1.80
N ILE A 177 -44.68 22.59 -0.66
CA ILE A 177 -43.94 22.00 0.47
C ILE A 177 -43.32 20.66 0.08
N ARG A 178 -44.04 19.82 -0.65
CA ARG A 178 -43.47 18.55 -1.15
C ARG A 178 -42.26 18.78 -2.06
N SER A 179 -42.35 19.74 -2.98
CA SER A 179 -41.25 20.11 -3.87
C SER A 179 -40.01 20.54 -3.07
N PHE A 180 -40.19 21.37 -2.04
CA PHE A 180 -39.07 21.77 -1.15
C PHE A 180 -38.46 20.59 -0.40
N LEU A 181 -39.29 19.69 0.13
CA LEU A 181 -38.77 18.50 0.84
C LEU A 181 -37.95 17.61 -0.09
N THR A 182 -38.47 17.32 -1.29
CA THR A 182 -37.75 16.50 -2.28
C THR A 182 -36.45 17.16 -2.71
N ASN A 183 -36.48 18.46 -3.00
CA ASN A 183 -35.26 19.21 -3.38
C ASN A 183 -34.20 19.21 -2.25
N ASN A 184 -34.63 19.42 -1.00
CA ASN A 184 -33.73 19.36 0.14
C ASN A 184 -33.11 17.96 0.37
N GLN A 185 -33.89 16.89 0.09
CA GLN A 185 -33.34 15.52 0.16
C GLN A 185 -32.29 15.28 -0.93
N LEU A 186 -32.58 15.71 -2.17
CA LEU A 186 -31.62 15.60 -3.28
C LEU A 186 -30.30 16.33 -2.98
N ILE A 187 -30.40 17.58 -2.50
CA ILE A 187 -29.20 18.37 -2.14
C ILE A 187 -28.37 17.64 -1.09
N ARG A 188 -29.00 17.09 -0.04
CA ARG A 188 -28.30 16.32 1.00
C ARG A 188 -27.63 15.05 0.46
N GLN A 189 -28.30 14.34 -0.45
CA GLN A 189 -27.72 13.15 -1.08
C GLN A 189 -26.47 13.51 -1.90
N VAL A 190 -26.53 14.61 -2.68
CA VAL A 190 -25.37 15.10 -3.44
C VAL A 190 -24.23 15.49 -2.51
N GLU A 191 -24.50 16.30 -1.47
CA GLU A 191 -23.49 16.70 -0.49
C GLU A 191 -22.86 15.50 0.24
N HIS A 192 -23.67 14.48 0.55
CA HIS A 192 -23.16 13.25 1.19
C HIS A 192 -22.29 12.45 0.24
N SER A 193 -22.74 12.24 -0.99
CA SER A 193 -21.99 11.54 -2.03
C SER A 193 -20.65 12.25 -2.33
N GLU A 194 -20.68 13.58 -2.44
CA GLU A 194 -19.47 14.37 -2.67
C GLU A 194 -18.47 14.24 -1.52
N ARG A 195 -18.94 14.26 -0.26
CA ARG A 195 -18.07 14.03 0.92
C ARG A 195 -17.46 12.64 0.92
N GLN A 196 -18.27 11.63 0.60
CA GLN A 196 -17.76 10.24 0.50
C GLN A 196 -16.71 10.12 -0.60
N TYR A 197 -16.97 10.69 -1.77
CA TYR A 197 -16.03 10.69 -2.88
C TYR A 197 -14.70 11.37 -2.50
N ARG A 198 -14.76 12.57 -1.92
CA ARG A 198 -13.57 13.29 -1.45
C ARG A 198 -12.79 12.50 -0.38
N SER A 199 -13.51 11.90 0.57
CA SER A 199 -12.89 11.08 1.61
C SER A 199 -12.19 9.85 1.03
N LEU A 200 -12.83 9.15 0.09
CA LEU A 200 -12.25 7.99 -0.58
C LEU A 200 -11.01 8.37 -1.40
N HIS A 201 -11.12 9.44 -2.19
CA HIS A 201 -10.00 9.94 -2.98
C HIS A 201 -8.81 10.36 -2.11
N SER A 202 -9.06 11.08 -1.00
CA SER A 202 -8.01 11.45 -0.04
C SER A 202 -7.38 10.23 0.62
N LEU A 203 -8.15 9.19 0.91
CA LEU A 203 -7.63 7.95 1.48
C LEU A 203 -6.75 7.20 0.47
N GLN A 204 -7.19 7.08 -0.78
CA GLN A 204 -6.41 6.44 -1.85
C GLN A 204 -5.07 7.16 -2.05
N GLU A 205 -5.10 8.49 -2.13
CA GLU A 205 -3.89 9.31 -2.25
C GLU A 205 -2.97 9.14 -1.03
N ALA A 206 -3.52 9.17 0.19
CA ALA A 206 -2.75 8.97 1.40
C ALA A 206 -2.07 7.59 1.44
N ILE A 207 -2.76 6.52 1.05
CA ILE A 207 -2.18 5.18 0.96
C ILE A 207 -1.03 5.16 -0.05
N PHE A 208 -1.25 5.69 -1.25
CA PHE A 208 -0.24 5.74 -2.30
C PHE A 208 1.02 6.50 -1.86
N GLN A 209 0.85 7.65 -1.20
CA GLN A 209 1.96 8.50 -0.74
C GLN A 209 2.63 7.99 0.55
N SER A 210 1.93 7.23 1.40
CA SER A 210 2.48 6.75 2.68
C SER A 210 3.48 5.62 2.56
N ALA A 211 3.53 4.92 1.42
CA ALA A 211 4.47 3.82 1.16
C ALA A 211 5.90 4.33 0.89
N VAL A 212 6.54 4.97 1.89
CA VAL A 212 7.85 5.64 1.73
C VAL A 212 8.99 4.66 1.45
N GLY A 213 8.93 3.43 1.97
CA GLY A 213 9.94 2.38 1.73
C GLY A 213 9.80 1.66 0.39
N THR A 214 8.80 2.00 -0.41
CA THR A 214 8.48 1.30 -1.66
C THR A 214 8.22 2.32 -2.75
N SER A 215 8.93 2.21 -3.86
CA SER A 215 8.65 3.01 -5.06
C SER A 215 7.42 2.45 -5.77
N MET A 216 6.42 3.29 -5.97
CA MET A 216 5.24 2.98 -6.78
C MET A 216 5.13 3.98 -7.92
N ILE A 217 5.21 3.47 -9.14
CA ILE A 217 5.12 4.26 -10.37
C ILE A 217 3.99 3.70 -11.22
N VAL A 218 3.14 4.59 -11.72
CA VAL A 218 2.10 4.25 -12.70
C VAL A 218 2.48 4.86 -14.04
N THR A 219 2.36 4.07 -15.10
CA THR A 219 2.59 4.54 -16.47
C THR A 219 1.33 4.40 -17.32
N ASP A 220 1.29 5.12 -18.43
CA ASP A 220 0.35 4.87 -19.52
C ASP A 220 0.75 3.65 -20.37
N CYS A 221 -0.04 3.34 -21.40
CA CYS A 221 0.22 2.24 -22.33
C CYS A 221 1.49 2.41 -23.17
N LYS A 222 2.11 3.61 -23.16
CA LYS A 222 3.36 3.91 -23.86
C LYS A 222 4.58 3.92 -22.93
N GLY A 223 4.42 3.52 -21.67
CA GLY A 223 5.48 3.52 -20.67
C GLY A 223 5.81 4.90 -20.08
N ARG A 224 5.00 5.95 -20.36
CA ARG A 224 5.20 7.28 -19.78
C ARG A 224 4.63 7.35 -18.38
N ILE A 225 5.41 7.84 -17.45
CA ILE A 225 5.05 7.97 -16.03
C ILE A 225 3.89 8.97 -15.87
N THR A 226 2.80 8.53 -15.27
CA THR A 226 1.62 9.36 -14.93
C THR A 226 1.54 9.69 -13.46
N HIS A 227 1.97 8.77 -12.57
CA HIS A 227 2.01 8.97 -11.13
C HIS A 227 3.28 8.36 -10.54
N ALA A 228 3.80 9.00 -9.51
CA ALA A 228 4.90 8.51 -8.69
C ALA A 228 4.63 8.87 -7.23
N ASN A 229 4.88 7.94 -6.30
CA ASN A 229 4.67 8.16 -4.88
C ASN A 229 5.91 8.77 -4.20
N LYS A 230 5.78 9.16 -2.93
CA LYS A 230 6.92 9.65 -2.13
C LYS A 230 8.03 8.61 -1.96
N GLY A 231 7.71 7.32 -1.95
CA GLY A 231 8.71 6.26 -1.94
C GLY A 231 9.61 6.30 -3.17
N THR A 232 9.07 6.64 -4.33
CA THR A 232 9.84 6.84 -5.57
C THR A 232 10.80 8.03 -5.43
N GLU A 233 10.33 9.16 -4.88
CA GLU A 233 11.17 10.34 -4.66
C GLU A 233 12.35 10.03 -3.73
N HIS A 234 12.08 9.35 -2.61
CA HIS A 234 13.12 8.93 -1.66
C HIS A 234 14.11 7.94 -2.26
N MET A 235 13.61 6.99 -3.05
CA MET A 235 14.42 5.92 -3.61
C MET A 235 15.32 6.41 -4.75
N LEU A 236 14.78 7.21 -5.66
CA LEU A 236 15.46 7.65 -6.88
C LEU A 236 16.08 9.05 -6.79
N GLY A 237 15.66 9.88 -5.83
CA GLY A 237 16.12 11.27 -5.67
C GLY A 237 15.54 12.27 -6.67
N TYR A 238 14.58 11.87 -7.50
CA TYR A 238 13.82 12.74 -8.38
C TYR A 238 12.51 13.13 -7.70
N SER A 239 12.03 14.35 -7.91
CA SER A 239 10.65 14.67 -7.54
C SER A 239 9.65 14.03 -8.50
N ALA A 240 8.41 13.79 -8.03
CA ALA A 240 7.36 13.23 -8.89
C ALA A 240 7.13 14.10 -10.14
N GLU A 241 7.18 15.42 -10.00
CA GLU A 241 7.02 16.37 -11.10
C GLU A 241 8.11 16.24 -12.17
N GLU A 242 9.34 15.90 -11.77
CA GLU A 242 10.46 15.66 -12.69
C GLU A 242 10.32 14.35 -13.45
N LEU A 243 9.60 13.38 -12.90
CA LEU A 243 9.39 12.05 -13.51
C LEU A 243 8.14 11.98 -14.38
N ILE A 244 7.07 12.66 -14.00
CA ILE A 244 5.80 12.64 -14.76
C ILE A 244 6.03 13.05 -16.22
N GLY A 245 5.50 12.25 -17.15
CA GLY A 245 5.63 12.43 -18.59
C GLY A 245 6.91 11.86 -19.21
N LYS A 246 7.90 11.45 -18.39
CA LYS A 246 9.09 10.76 -18.89
C LYS A 246 8.82 9.28 -19.13
N ASP A 247 9.63 8.69 -20.00
CA ASP A 247 9.66 7.23 -20.19
C ASP A 247 10.30 6.57 -18.97
N ALA A 248 9.60 5.60 -18.37
CA ALA A 248 10.04 4.97 -17.14
C ALA A 248 11.34 4.18 -17.28
N LEU A 249 11.55 3.49 -18.41
CA LEU A 249 12.76 2.71 -18.67
C LEU A 249 13.97 3.60 -18.90
N ALA A 250 13.79 4.72 -19.60
CA ALA A 250 14.88 5.65 -19.88
C ALA A 250 15.23 6.55 -18.69
N ALA A 251 14.29 6.76 -17.75
CA ALA A 251 14.47 7.74 -16.68
C ALA A 251 15.44 7.31 -15.58
N TYR A 252 15.47 6.01 -15.21
CA TYR A 252 16.22 5.53 -14.06
C TYR A 252 16.71 4.08 -14.16
N HIS A 253 16.45 3.34 -15.24
CA HIS A 253 17.01 1.99 -15.43
C HIS A 253 18.38 2.06 -16.08
N ASP A 254 19.22 1.02 -15.87
CA ASP A 254 20.46 0.86 -16.61
C ASP A 254 20.16 0.54 -18.08
N PRO A 255 20.63 1.34 -19.06
CA PRO A 255 20.31 1.13 -20.48
C PRO A 255 20.75 -0.24 -21.01
N VAL A 256 21.87 -0.76 -20.53
CA VAL A 256 22.39 -2.07 -20.96
C VAL A 256 21.45 -3.19 -20.52
N GLU A 257 21.00 -3.15 -19.25
CA GLU A 257 20.04 -4.14 -18.74
C GLU A 257 18.69 -4.08 -19.46
N VAL A 258 18.24 -2.88 -19.86
CA VAL A 258 17.02 -2.71 -20.65
C VAL A 258 17.14 -3.34 -22.04
N GLU A 259 18.28 -3.14 -22.74
CA GLU A 259 18.54 -3.76 -24.04
C GLU A 259 18.63 -5.29 -23.94
N ASP A 260 19.36 -5.81 -22.95
CA ASP A 260 19.47 -7.24 -22.72
C ASP A 260 18.10 -7.88 -22.46
N TYR A 261 17.28 -7.23 -21.61
CA TYR A 261 15.93 -7.69 -21.31
C TYR A 261 15.01 -7.63 -22.52
N ALA A 262 15.07 -6.57 -23.33
CA ALA A 262 14.30 -6.48 -24.56
C ALA A 262 14.67 -7.61 -25.54
N GLY A 263 15.96 -7.95 -25.64
CA GLY A 263 16.44 -9.09 -26.42
C GLY A 263 15.97 -10.44 -25.88
N GLU A 264 15.98 -10.63 -24.56
CA GLU A 264 15.48 -11.84 -23.90
C GLU A 264 13.97 -12.02 -24.16
N LEU A 265 13.19 -10.99 -23.89
CA LEU A 265 11.74 -11.02 -24.03
C LEU A 265 11.31 -11.21 -25.50
N SER A 266 12.03 -10.58 -26.45
CA SER A 266 11.79 -10.75 -27.89
C SER A 266 12.05 -12.18 -28.35
N ARG A 267 13.09 -12.83 -27.82
CA ARG A 267 13.39 -14.26 -28.10
C ARG A 267 12.31 -15.17 -27.55
N ASN A 268 11.84 -14.92 -26.30
CA ASN A 268 10.83 -15.73 -25.65
C ASN A 268 9.46 -15.64 -26.34
N LEU A 269 9.10 -14.47 -26.85
CA LEU A 269 7.82 -14.22 -27.53
C LEU A 269 7.89 -14.41 -29.06
N GLY A 270 9.07 -14.65 -29.61
CA GLY A 270 9.26 -14.85 -31.06
C GLY A 270 9.01 -13.62 -31.93
N THR A 271 8.95 -12.41 -31.34
CA THR A 271 8.69 -11.15 -32.02
C THR A 271 9.56 -10.04 -31.45
N VAL A 272 10.00 -9.11 -32.30
CA VAL A 272 10.74 -7.91 -31.85
C VAL A 272 9.77 -7.00 -31.08
N ILE A 273 10.11 -6.68 -29.85
CA ILE A 273 9.28 -5.84 -28.99
C ILE A 273 9.81 -4.41 -29.04
N PRO A 274 8.98 -3.44 -29.46
CA PRO A 274 9.33 -2.03 -29.41
C PRO A 274 9.55 -1.57 -27.96
N HIS A 275 10.51 -0.66 -27.75
CA HIS A 275 10.85 -0.12 -26.42
C HIS A 275 9.60 0.37 -25.65
N GLU A 276 8.72 1.10 -26.31
CA GLU A 276 7.47 1.63 -25.74
C GLU A 276 6.50 0.54 -25.22
N GLN A 277 6.61 -0.70 -25.71
CA GLN A 277 5.75 -1.82 -25.33
C GLN A 277 6.42 -2.76 -24.31
N LEU A 278 7.69 -2.54 -23.98
CA LEU A 278 8.45 -3.46 -23.17
C LEU A 278 7.82 -3.66 -21.78
N LEU A 279 7.44 -2.59 -21.09
CA LEU A 279 6.76 -2.66 -19.79
C LEU A 279 5.39 -3.36 -19.87
N MET A 280 4.60 -3.06 -20.91
CA MET A 280 3.28 -3.68 -21.10
C MET A 280 3.40 -5.18 -21.37
N ARG A 281 4.37 -5.59 -22.20
CA ARG A 281 4.63 -6.99 -22.50
C ARG A 281 5.23 -7.75 -21.30
N SER A 282 6.05 -7.07 -20.52
CA SER A 282 6.56 -7.59 -19.25
C SER A 282 5.44 -7.88 -18.25
N ALA A 283 4.46 -6.97 -18.17
CA ALA A 283 3.30 -7.14 -17.29
C ALA A 283 2.32 -8.23 -17.73
N ASP A 284 2.31 -8.60 -19.01
CA ASP A 284 1.49 -9.69 -19.57
C ASP A 284 2.09 -11.09 -19.35
N ALA A 285 3.40 -11.17 -19.14
CA ALA A 285 4.04 -12.42 -18.75
C ALA A 285 3.57 -12.78 -17.35
N GLU A 286 2.83 -13.89 -17.19
CA GLU A 286 2.14 -14.35 -15.95
C GLU A 286 3.06 -14.60 -14.73
N HIS A 287 4.27 -14.09 -14.74
CA HIS A 287 5.24 -14.25 -13.66
C HIS A 287 5.21 -13.01 -12.76
N PHE A 288 4.44 -13.10 -11.68
CA PHE A 288 4.48 -12.12 -10.57
C PHE A 288 5.81 -12.11 -9.79
N GLU A 289 6.80 -12.87 -10.24
CA GLU A 289 8.13 -12.86 -9.64
C GLU A 289 8.83 -11.55 -10.00
N GLY A 290 9.18 -10.77 -8.96
CA GLY A 290 9.94 -9.54 -9.14
C GLY A 290 11.30 -9.82 -9.80
N ARG A 291 11.69 -8.99 -10.76
CA ARG A 291 13.02 -9.01 -11.38
C ARG A 291 13.95 -8.02 -10.70
N GLU A 292 15.19 -8.41 -10.51
CA GLU A 292 16.25 -7.50 -10.03
C GLU A 292 16.71 -6.61 -11.18
N TRP A 293 16.79 -5.29 -10.91
CA TRP A 293 17.26 -4.27 -11.83
C TRP A 293 18.27 -3.35 -11.17
N SER A 294 19.21 -2.84 -11.96
CA SER A 294 20.09 -1.74 -11.57
C SER A 294 19.40 -0.41 -11.88
N PHE A 295 18.98 0.31 -10.83
CA PHE A 295 18.45 1.66 -10.97
C PHE A 295 19.54 2.70 -10.80
N ILE A 296 19.47 3.77 -11.57
CA ILE A 296 20.37 4.93 -11.52
C ILE A 296 19.62 6.08 -10.88
N ARG A 297 20.09 6.53 -9.71
CA ARG A 297 19.51 7.67 -9.01
C ARG A 297 19.91 8.99 -9.68
N LYS A 298 19.23 10.07 -9.30
CA LYS A 298 19.48 11.43 -9.81
C LYS A 298 20.94 11.89 -9.58
N ASP A 299 21.58 11.46 -8.50
CA ASP A 299 22.97 11.74 -8.19
C ASP A 299 23.99 10.87 -8.95
N GLY A 300 23.52 9.99 -9.82
CA GLY A 300 24.32 9.04 -10.58
C GLY A 300 24.71 7.77 -9.82
N SER A 301 24.33 7.62 -8.55
CA SER A 301 24.59 6.39 -7.79
C SER A 301 23.72 5.25 -8.31
N ARG A 302 24.25 4.02 -8.20
CA ARG A 302 23.54 2.80 -8.60
C ARG A 302 22.97 2.08 -7.39
N MET A 303 21.80 1.49 -7.55
CA MET A 303 21.15 0.66 -6.54
C MET A 303 20.56 -0.59 -7.19
N THR A 304 20.43 -1.66 -6.43
CA THR A 304 19.72 -2.86 -6.88
C THR A 304 18.28 -2.81 -6.36
N ALA A 305 17.32 -2.79 -7.29
CA ALA A 305 15.90 -2.80 -6.97
C ALA A 305 15.25 -4.10 -7.40
N LEU A 306 14.36 -4.64 -6.58
CA LEU A 306 13.45 -5.71 -6.97
C LEU A 306 12.17 -5.06 -7.50
N LEU A 307 11.95 -5.13 -8.81
CA LEU A 307 10.82 -4.53 -9.52
C LEU A 307 9.78 -5.58 -9.89
N THR A 308 8.55 -5.37 -9.48
CA THR A 308 7.37 -6.11 -9.95
C THR A 308 6.51 -5.19 -10.80
N VAL A 309 6.09 -5.65 -11.97
CA VAL A 309 5.27 -4.89 -12.92
C VAL A 309 3.95 -5.62 -13.12
N THR A 310 2.83 -4.90 -12.96
CA THR A 310 1.48 -5.44 -13.12
C THR A 310 0.65 -4.56 -14.04
N PRO A 311 -0.27 -5.13 -14.88
CA PRO A 311 -1.11 -4.32 -15.73
C PRO A 311 -2.13 -3.53 -14.90
N LEU A 312 -2.31 -2.26 -15.24
CA LEU A 312 -3.38 -1.42 -14.72
C LEU A 312 -4.61 -1.58 -15.60
N LEU A 313 -5.69 -2.08 -15.02
CA LEU A 313 -6.97 -2.23 -15.70
C LEU A 313 -7.95 -1.17 -15.22
N LEU A 314 -8.55 -0.41 -16.13
CA LEU A 314 -9.65 0.52 -15.90
C LEU A 314 -10.84 0.05 -16.74
N ASP A 315 -11.96 -0.22 -16.09
CA ASP A 315 -13.18 -0.75 -16.73
C ASP A 315 -12.95 -2.03 -17.57
N GLY A 316 -11.94 -2.83 -17.18
CA GLY A 316 -11.56 -4.06 -17.86
C GLY A 316 -10.60 -3.88 -19.04
N GLU A 317 -10.27 -2.66 -19.41
CA GLU A 317 -9.28 -2.35 -20.47
C GLU A 317 -7.92 -1.99 -19.86
N LYS A 318 -6.83 -2.34 -20.56
CA LYS A 318 -5.47 -2.00 -20.15
C LYS A 318 -5.23 -0.50 -20.32
N ALA A 319 -5.04 0.20 -19.23
CA ALA A 319 -4.77 1.64 -19.18
C ALA A 319 -3.29 1.98 -19.03
N GLY A 320 -2.47 1.00 -18.62
CA GLY A 320 -1.04 1.18 -18.39
C GLY A 320 -0.48 0.06 -17.54
N VAL A 321 0.59 0.33 -16.78
CA VAL A 321 1.19 -0.59 -15.83
C VAL A 321 1.48 0.11 -14.50
N ILE A 322 1.50 -0.70 -13.44
CA ILE A 322 1.98 -0.31 -12.11
C ILE A 322 3.30 -1.03 -11.87
N GLY A 323 4.37 -0.28 -11.67
CA GLY A 323 5.66 -0.77 -11.22
C GLY A 323 5.81 -0.55 -9.72
N ILE A 324 6.12 -1.62 -8.99
CA ILE A 324 6.42 -1.58 -7.56
C ILE A 324 7.86 -2.04 -7.37
N ALA A 325 8.71 -1.18 -6.82
CA ALA A 325 10.12 -1.48 -6.61
C ALA A 325 10.52 -1.32 -5.14
N ILE A 326 11.40 -2.22 -4.69
CA ILE A 326 11.99 -2.20 -3.35
C ILE A 326 13.52 -2.18 -3.50
N ASP A 327 14.19 -1.28 -2.77
CA ASP A 327 15.65 -1.26 -2.70
C ASP A 327 16.14 -2.48 -1.90
N ILE A 328 16.89 -3.37 -2.56
CA ILE A 328 17.47 -4.57 -1.96
C ILE A 328 19.02 -4.48 -1.87
N THR A 329 19.59 -3.29 -2.08
CA THR A 329 21.04 -3.08 -2.12
C THR A 329 21.71 -3.54 -0.82
N GLU A 330 21.21 -3.10 0.33
CA GLU A 330 21.77 -3.48 1.63
C GLU A 330 21.57 -4.98 1.93
N ARG A 331 20.42 -5.54 1.55
CA ARG A 331 20.17 -6.98 1.67
C ARG A 331 21.19 -7.79 0.88
N LYS A 332 21.47 -7.41 -0.36
CA LYS A 332 22.49 -8.08 -1.21
C LYS A 332 23.91 -7.95 -0.63
N LYS A 333 24.26 -6.79 -0.08
CA LYS A 333 25.56 -6.61 0.59
C LYS A 333 25.68 -7.53 1.81
N MET A 334 24.63 -7.61 2.64
CA MET A 334 24.61 -8.49 3.80
C MET A 334 24.69 -9.97 3.40
N GLU A 335 23.95 -10.38 2.38
CA GLU A 335 23.99 -11.75 1.84
C GLU A 335 25.42 -12.09 1.35
N ALA A 336 26.08 -11.17 0.63
CA ALA A 336 27.45 -11.35 0.18
C ALA A 336 28.45 -11.43 1.35
N GLN A 337 28.29 -10.58 2.37
CA GLN A 337 29.12 -10.62 3.59
C GLN A 337 28.93 -11.94 4.36
N LEU A 338 27.68 -12.38 4.55
CA LEU A 338 27.37 -13.66 5.19
C LEU A 338 27.99 -14.82 4.41
N LYS A 339 27.90 -14.79 3.08
CA LYS A 339 28.55 -15.78 2.22
C LYS A 339 30.08 -15.79 2.43
N GLN A 340 30.71 -14.61 2.47
CA GLN A 340 32.16 -14.49 2.73
C GLN A 340 32.54 -15.04 4.11
N LEU A 341 31.79 -14.69 5.17
CA LEU A 341 32.06 -15.22 6.52
C LEU A 341 31.85 -16.73 6.59
N SER A 342 30.97 -17.31 5.81
CA SER A 342 30.72 -18.75 5.69
C SER A 342 31.80 -19.51 4.92
N LEU A 343 32.77 -18.82 4.28
CA LEU A 343 33.85 -19.42 3.50
C LEU A 343 35.17 -19.53 4.28
N LEU A 344 35.26 -18.96 5.48
CA LEU A 344 36.43 -19.04 6.33
C LEU A 344 36.29 -20.13 7.40
N ASP A 345 37.41 -20.73 7.80
CA ASP A 345 37.51 -21.62 8.97
C ASP A 345 37.58 -20.77 10.25
N GLY A 346 36.66 -21.03 11.18
CA GLY A 346 36.50 -20.23 12.40
C GLY A 346 37.71 -20.31 13.37
N LEU A 347 38.57 -21.35 13.30
CA LEU A 347 39.72 -21.51 14.15
C LEU A 347 40.96 -20.82 13.56
N THR A 348 41.21 -21.01 12.28
CA THR A 348 42.46 -20.66 11.61
C THR A 348 42.36 -19.40 10.75
N GLY A 349 41.15 -18.94 10.42
CA GLY A 349 40.90 -17.75 9.60
C GLY A 349 41.35 -17.87 8.14
N ILE A 350 41.71 -19.07 7.66
CA ILE A 350 41.92 -19.38 6.24
C ILE A 350 40.63 -19.87 5.61
N GLY A 351 40.59 -20.17 4.31
CA GLY A 351 39.44 -20.78 3.68
C GLY A 351 39.02 -22.09 4.35
N ASN A 352 37.75 -22.37 4.43
CA ASN A 352 37.22 -23.66 4.86
C ASN A 352 37.07 -24.62 3.65
N ARG A 353 36.57 -25.83 3.88
CA ARG A 353 36.41 -26.85 2.83
C ARG A 353 35.50 -26.34 1.68
N ARG A 354 34.42 -25.58 1.99
CA ARG A 354 33.55 -25.03 0.94
C ARG A 354 34.31 -24.01 0.06
N PHE A 355 35.13 -23.16 0.68
CA PHE A 355 36.00 -22.23 -0.05
C PHE A 355 36.97 -22.98 -0.96
N PHE A 356 37.59 -24.05 -0.43
CA PHE A 356 38.49 -24.92 -1.22
C PHE A 356 37.74 -25.48 -2.46
N ASP A 357 36.57 -26.08 -2.27
CA ASP A 357 35.79 -26.69 -3.35
C ASP A 357 35.43 -25.63 -4.43
N GLU A 358 34.99 -24.43 -4.03
CA GLU A 358 34.66 -23.33 -4.95
C GLU A 358 35.91 -22.86 -5.74
N MET A 359 37.05 -22.68 -5.07
CA MET A 359 38.27 -22.20 -5.67
C MET A 359 38.93 -23.24 -6.58
N LEU A 360 38.90 -24.50 -6.18
CA LEU A 360 39.43 -25.58 -7.01
C LEU A 360 38.64 -25.71 -8.30
N HIS A 361 37.33 -25.63 -8.24
CA HIS A 361 36.48 -25.65 -9.44
C HIS A 361 36.80 -24.51 -10.42
N GLN A 362 37.05 -23.30 -9.88
CA GLN A 362 37.45 -22.14 -10.71
C GLN A 362 38.83 -22.32 -11.33
N ALA A 363 39.83 -22.76 -10.52
CA ALA A 363 41.19 -22.99 -10.99
C ALA A 363 41.25 -24.12 -12.02
N TRP A 364 40.48 -25.21 -11.79
CA TRP A 364 40.34 -26.31 -12.71
C TRP A 364 39.76 -25.85 -14.07
N THR A 365 38.65 -25.09 -14.05
CA THR A 365 38.04 -24.59 -15.28
C THR A 365 39.01 -23.73 -16.11
N ARG A 366 39.84 -22.92 -15.47
CA ARG A 366 40.90 -22.12 -16.12
C ARG A 366 41.98 -23.00 -16.73
N ALA A 367 42.50 -23.97 -15.96
CA ALA A 367 43.57 -24.87 -16.40
C ALA A 367 43.15 -25.71 -17.61
N VAL A 368 41.92 -26.28 -17.55
CA VAL A 368 41.37 -27.06 -18.67
C VAL A 368 41.19 -26.23 -19.94
N ARG A 369 40.73 -24.96 -19.80
CA ARG A 369 40.61 -24.06 -20.96
C ARG A 369 41.95 -23.66 -21.57
N ALA A 370 42.97 -23.47 -20.75
CA ALA A 370 44.30 -23.12 -21.23
C ALA A 370 45.02 -24.32 -21.89
N GLN A 371 44.66 -25.57 -21.56
CA GLN A 371 45.26 -26.81 -22.04
C GLN A 371 46.80 -26.87 -21.80
N GLU A 372 47.33 -26.12 -20.82
CA GLU A 372 48.74 -26.06 -20.48
C GLU A 372 49.04 -27.14 -19.46
N PRO A 373 49.97 -28.09 -19.77
CA PRO A 373 50.49 -29.04 -18.77
C PRO A 373 51.12 -28.29 -17.61
N GLY A 374 50.84 -28.71 -16.37
CA GLY A 374 51.37 -28.01 -15.20
C GLY A 374 50.65 -26.69 -14.86
N GLY A 375 49.53 -26.35 -15.50
CA GLY A 375 48.77 -25.13 -15.22
C GLY A 375 48.04 -25.10 -13.89
N LEU A 376 48.08 -26.19 -13.11
CA LEU A 376 47.40 -26.30 -11.80
C LEU A 376 48.04 -27.42 -10.99
N SER A 377 48.45 -27.14 -9.76
CA SER A 377 48.84 -28.15 -8.78
C SER A 377 48.05 -28.06 -7.49
N LEU A 378 47.97 -29.17 -6.78
CA LEU A 378 47.26 -29.30 -5.51
C LEU A 378 48.19 -29.94 -4.47
N LEU A 379 48.27 -29.33 -3.29
CA LEU A 379 48.89 -29.90 -2.12
C LEU A 379 47.82 -30.26 -1.11
N LEU A 380 47.85 -31.48 -0.59
CA LEU A 380 47.12 -31.87 0.63
C LEU A 380 48.15 -32.19 1.70
N PHE A 381 48.01 -31.64 2.90
CA PHE A 381 48.91 -31.97 4.01
C PHE A 381 48.14 -32.15 5.31
N ASP A 382 48.72 -32.95 6.18
CA ASP A 382 48.14 -33.36 7.45
C ASP A 382 49.19 -33.28 8.56
N VAL A 383 48.78 -32.89 9.76
CA VAL A 383 49.66 -32.78 10.91
C VAL A 383 49.94 -34.14 11.49
N ASP A 384 51.23 -34.57 11.46
CA ASP A 384 51.64 -35.90 11.88
C ASP A 384 51.35 -36.15 13.37
N ALA A 385 50.70 -37.28 13.66
CA ALA A 385 50.33 -37.73 14.99
C ALA A 385 49.52 -36.68 15.83
N PHE A 386 48.72 -35.84 15.18
CA PHE A 386 47.98 -34.74 15.84
C PHE A 386 47.03 -35.23 16.94
N LYS A 387 46.45 -36.41 16.80
CA LYS A 387 45.65 -37.02 17.85
C LYS A 387 46.46 -37.24 19.12
N ALA A 388 47.70 -37.79 19.01
CA ALA A 388 48.59 -37.98 20.16
C ALA A 388 49.02 -36.64 20.77
N TYR A 389 49.16 -35.59 19.96
CA TYR A 389 49.40 -34.23 20.44
C TYR A 389 48.24 -33.74 21.31
N ASN A 390 47.00 -33.87 20.82
CA ASN A 390 45.80 -33.47 21.57
C ASN A 390 45.59 -34.28 22.85
N ASP A 391 45.83 -35.59 22.78
CA ASP A 391 45.72 -36.49 23.95
C ASP A 391 46.71 -36.12 25.06
N HIS A 392 47.90 -35.59 24.70
CA HIS A 392 48.92 -35.20 25.65
C HIS A 392 48.83 -33.75 26.14
N TYR A 393 48.63 -32.79 25.23
CA TYR A 393 48.67 -31.35 25.54
C TYR A 393 47.27 -30.71 25.72
N GLY A 394 46.21 -31.46 25.38
CA GLY A 394 44.85 -30.98 25.40
C GLY A 394 44.41 -30.24 24.13
N HIS A 395 43.10 -30.16 23.91
CA HIS A 395 42.52 -29.57 22.69
C HIS A 395 42.85 -28.08 22.49
N GLN A 396 42.99 -27.29 23.58
CA GLN A 396 43.38 -25.88 23.47
C GLN A 396 44.77 -25.71 22.87
N ALA A 397 45.76 -26.54 23.33
CA ALA A 397 47.09 -26.55 22.75
C ALA A 397 47.08 -27.02 21.30
N GLY A 398 46.21 -27.97 20.94
CA GLY A 398 46.00 -28.39 19.56
C GLY A 398 45.47 -27.27 18.68
N ASP A 399 44.52 -26.50 19.17
CA ASP A 399 43.98 -25.32 18.45
C ASP A 399 45.06 -24.25 18.20
N GLU A 400 45.92 -24.00 19.20
CA GLU A 400 47.09 -23.08 19.07
C GLU A 400 48.14 -23.62 18.09
N CYS A 401 48.38 -24.95 18.10
CA CYS A 401 49.22 -25.62 17.15
C CYS A 401 48.70 -25.43 15.70
N LEU A 402 47.42 -25.65 15.45
CA LEU A 402 46.82 -25.45 14.12
C LEU A 402 46.90 -23.99 13.66
N ARG A 403 46.69 -23.01 14.56
CA ARG A 403 46.91 -21.59 14.24
C ARG A 403 48.35 -21.27 13.88
N SER A 404 49.29 -21.84 14.63
CA SER A 404 50.72 -21.67 14.38
C SER A 404 51.16 -22.28 13.04
N ILE A 405 50.73 -23.51 12.75
CA ILE A 405 50.93 -24.18 11.46
C ILE A 405 50.37 -23.33 10.30
N THR A 406 49.17 -22.80 10.48
CA THR A 406 48.55 -21.92 9.48
C THR A 406 49.40 -20.68 9.19
N GLY A 407 49.90 -20.03 10.23
CA GLY A 407 50.80 -18.86 10.10
C GLY A 407 52.10 -19.20 9.37
N LEU A 408 52.74 -20.30 9.76
CA LEU A 408 53.98 -20.80 9.14
C LEU A 408 53.79 -21.19 7.67
N ALA A 409 52.70 -21.89 7.38
CA ALA A 409 52.33 -22.28 6.01
C ALA A 409 52.09 -21.05 5.11
N LYS A 410 51.37 -20.06 5.59
CA LYS A 410 51.17 -18.79 4.86
C LYS A 410 52.49 -18.09 4.55
N ALA A 411 53.40 -18.03 5.51
CA ALA A 411 54.70 -17.39 5.34
C ALA A 411 55.63 -18.18 4.37
N GLY A 412 55.51 -19.53 4.35
CA GLY A 412 56.29 -20.40 3.49
C GLY A 412 55.76 -20.51 2.05
N LEU A 413 54.50 -20.23 1.83
CA LEU A 413 53.86 -20.29 0.51
C LEU A 413 54.15 -19.02 -0.30
N ASN A 414 55.31 -18.94 -0.91
CA ASN A 414 55.70 -17.82 -1.77
C ASN A 414 55.19 -18.03 -3.22
N HIS A 415 53.86 -17.98 -3.36
CA HIS A 415 53.17 -18.04 -4.66
C HIS A 415 52.04 -17.03 -4.67
N PRO A 416 51.98 -16.10 -5.66
CA PRO A 416 51.06 -14.95 -5.62
C PRO A 416 49.57 -15.34 -5.70
N GLU A 417 49.26 -16.47 -6.33
CA GLU A 417 47.87 -16.96 -6.49
C GLU A 417 47.57 -18.20 -5.63
N ALA A 418 48.43 -18.52 -4.62
CA ALA A 418 48.17 -19.66 -3.75
C ALA A 418 46.87 -19.49 -2.96
N ILE A 419 46.01 -20.50 -3.04
CA ILE A 419 44.74 -20.55 -2.30
C ILE A 419 44.91 -21.58 -1.20
N PHE A 420 44.79 -21.14 0.06
CA PHE A 420 45.03 -21.95 1.24
C PHE A 420 43.75 -22.15 2.06
N ALA A 421 43.43 -23.39 2.36
CA ALA A 421 42.22 -23.76 3.08
C ALA A 421 42.46 -24.89 4.09
N ARG A 422 41.66 -24.93 5.15
CA ARG A 422 41.54 -26.07 6.06
C ARG A 422 40.53 -27.05 5.49
N TYR A 423 40.99 -28.23 5.10
CA TYR A 423 40.19 -29.24 4.43
C TYR A 423 39.32 -30.03 5.43
N GLY A 424 39.81 -30.29 6.62
CA GLY A 424 39.09 -30.93 7.73
C GLY A 424 40.02 -31.17 8.93
N GLY A 425 39.51 -31.15 10.16
CA GLY A 425 40.28 -31.47 11.35
C GLY A 425 41.70 -30.87 11.40
N GLU A 426 42.69 -31.74 11.20
CA GLU A 426 44.14 -31.41 11.07
C GLU A 426 44.64 -31.39 9.61
N GLU A 427 43.72 -31.48 8.63
CA GLU A 427 44.06 -31.53 7.21
C GLU A 427 43.89 -30.17 6.55
N PHE A 428 44.85 -29.84 5.69
CA PHE A 428 44.95 -28.60 4.97
C PHE A 428 45.13 -28.82 3.46
N ALA A 429 44.67 -27.90 2.65
CA ALA A 429 44.79 -27.92 1.21
C ALA A 429 45.39 -26.61 0.68
N VAL A 430 46.24 -26.69 -0.33
CA VAL A 430 46.78 -25.54 -1.06
C VAL A 430 46.57 -25.76 -2.56
N ILE A 431 45.85 -24.85 -3.22
CA ILE A 431 45.71 -24.85 -4.66
C ILE A 431 46.76 -23.87 -5.21
N LEU A 432 47.50 -24.30 -6.23
CA LEU A 432 48.58 -23.55 -6.87
C LEU A 432 48.29 -23.37 -8.37
N PRO A 433 47.54 -22.35 -8.78
CA PRO A 433 47.34 -22.06 -10.20
C PRO A 433 48.66 -21.67 -10.87
N GLY A 434 48.95 -22.19 -12.07
CA GLY A 434 50.16 -21.89 -12.81
C GLY A 434 51.44 -22.49 -12.27
N ALA A 435 51.37 -23.41 -11.29
CA ALA A 435 52.54 -24.12 -10.79
C ALA A 435 52.64 -25.52 -11.39
N ASP A 436 53.76 -25.83 -12.00
CA ASP A 436 54.09 -27.19 -12.44
C ASP A 436 54.51 -28.12 -11.27
N ALA A 437 54.73 -29.39 -11.55
CA ALA A 437 55.02 -30.40 -10.55
C ALA A 437 56.31 -30.05 -9.74
N SER A 438 57.35 -29.58 -10.38
CA SER A 438 58.63 -29.22 -9.73
C SER A 438 58.44 -28.03 -8.80
N ARG A 439 57.73 -27.00 -9.23
CA ARG A 439 57.42 -25.81 -8.41
C ARG A 439 56.52 -26.17 -7.23
N ALA A 440 55.52 -27.01 -7.45
CA ALA A 440 54.59 -27.46 -6.41
C ALA A 440 55.34 -28.30 -5.34
N ALA A 441 56.17 -29.21 -5.76
CA ALA A 441 56.99 -30.02 -4.85
C ALA A 441 57.99 -29.18 -4.04
N SER A 442 58.65 -28.21 -4.66
CA SER A 442 59.51 -27.26 -3.98
C SER A 442 58.79 -26.42 -2.94
N LEU A 443 57.58 -25.94 -3.25
CA LEU A 443 56.72 -25.21 -2.30
C LEU A 443 56.26 -26.10 -1.16
N ALA A 444 55.90 -27.36 -1.43
CA ALA A 444 55.51 -28.35 -0.44
C ALA A 444 56.67 -28.65 0.54
N GLU A 445 57.89 -28.82 0.05
CA GLU A 445 59.05 -29.04 0.90
C GLU A 445 59.42 -27.81 1.72
N THR A 446 59.31 -26.60 1.13
CA THR A 446 59.50 -25.35 1.86
C THR A 446 58.49 -25.22 3.01
N LEU A 447 57.22 -25.54 2.76
CA LEU A 447 56.15 -25.55 3.77
C LEU A 447 56.48 -26.56 4.89
N ARG A 448 56.79 -27.80 4.54
CA ARG A 448 57.15 -28.87 5.48
C ARG A 448 58.29 -28.44 6.38
N LEU A 449 59.39 -27.99 5.78
CA LEU A 449 60.58 -27.52 6.49
C LEU A 449 60.28 -26.29 7.37
N SER A 450 59.47 -25.39 6.96
CA SER A 450 59.10 -24.22 7.78
C SER A 450 58.39 -24.64 9.07
N ILE A 451 57.51 -25.65 8.99
CA ILE A 451 56.79 -26.19 10.15
C ILE A 451 57.79 -26.98 11.06
N GLU A 452 58.63 -27.86 10.52
CA GLU A 452 59.59 -28.63 11.28
C GLU A 452 60.56 -27.71 11.98
N ARG A 453 61.15 -26.70 11.31
CA ARG A 453 62.11 -25.73 11.85
C ARG A 453 61.50 -24.80 12.91
N ALA A 454 60.21 -24.63 12.95
CA ALA A 454 59.55 -23.90 14.03
C ALA A 454 59.67 -24.61 15.38
N ALA A 455 60.10 -25.89 15.37
CA ALA A 455 60.38 -26.69 16.52
C ALA A 455 59.28 -26.68 17.61
N LEU A 456 58.05 -26.70 17.22
CA LEU A 456 56.90 -26.81 18.16
C LEU A 456 57.01 -28.15 18.88
N PRO A 457 57.10 -28.19 20.23
CA PRO A 457 57.36 -29.46 20.95
C PRO A 457 56.25 -30.47 20.75
N HIS A 458 56.56 -31.73 20.42
CA HIS A 458 55.65 -32.86 20.32
C HIS A 458 56.28 -34.13 20.87
N LEU A 459 56.21 -34.31 22.20
CA LEU A 459 56.91 -35.42 22.92
C LEU A 459 56.41 -36.80 22.52
N HIS A 460 55.25 -36.93 22.02
CA HIS A 460 54.65 -38.20 21.56
C HIS A 460 54.64 -38.34 20.03
N SER A 461 55.38 -37.52 19.32
CA SER A 461 55.60 -37.69 17.88
C SER A 461 56.28 -39.02 17.56
N VAL A 462 55.86 -39.64 16.45
CA VAL A 462 56.40 -40.89 15.94
C VAL A 462 57.64 -40.69 15.00
N THR A 463 57.99 -39.42 14.76
CA THR A 463 59.07 -39.04 13.85
C THR A 463 60.24 -38.38 14.62
N VAL A 464 60.08 -37.10 14.90
CA VAL A 464 61.03 -36.26 15.66
C VAL A 464 60.22 -35.54 16.77
N PRO A 465 60.92 -35.13 17.91
CA PRO A 465 60.19 -34.61 19.07
C PRO A 465 59.58 -33.22 18.85
N VAL A 466 59.15 -32.89 17.60
CA VAL A 466 58.54 -31.67 17.20
C VAL A 466 57.36 -31.95 16.26
N VAL A 467 56.45 -30.97 16.09
CA VAL A 467 55.33 -31.04 15.15
C VAL A 467 55.91 -31.07 13.73
N THR A 468 55.39 -32.04 12.95
CA THR A 468 55.74 -32.20 11.53
C THR A 468 54.47 -32.38 10.71
N VAL A 469 54.59 -32.27 9.40
CA VAL A 469 53.50 -32.51 8.46
C VAL A 469 53.95 -33.47 7.35
N SER A 470 53.02 -34.32 6.93
CA SER A 470 53.15 -35.09 5.69
C SER A 470 52.39 -34.36 4.58
N VAL A 471 52.97 -34.31 3.38
CA VAL A 471 52.41 -33.58 2.23
C VAL A 471 52.30 -34.48 1.02
N GLY A 472 51.13 -34.48 0.41
CA GLY A 472 50.88 -35.11 -0.89
C GLY A 472 50.67 -34.04 -1.96
N VAL A 473 51.32 -34.19 -3.10
CA VAL A 473 51.30 -33.26 -4.23
C VAL A 473 50.72 -33.96 -5.45
N SER A 474 49.82 -33.28 -6.16
CA SER A 474 49.34 -33.68 -7.50
C SER A 474 49.33 -32.49 -8.45
N THR A 475 49.60 -32.77 -9.73
CA THR A 475 49.64 -31.74 -10.77
C THR A 475 48.73 -32.13 -11.93
N TYR A 476 48.03 -31.15 -12.50
CA TYR A 476 47.19 -31.35 -13.66
C TYR A 476 48.02 -31.67 -14.90
N GLU A 477 47.77 -32.83 -15.45
CA GLU A 477 48.28 -33.29 -16.73
C GLU A 477 47.11 -33.67 -17.63
N PRO A 478 46.91 -32.99 -18.79
CA PRO A 478 45.71 -33.15 -19.63
C PRO A 478 45.40 -34.58 -20.06
N VAL A 479 46.44 -35.44 -20.16
CA VAL A 479 46.30 -36.85 -20.59
C VAL A 479 45.90 -37.77 -19.44
N MET A 480 46.27 -37.41 -18.19
CA MET A 480 46.12 -38.30 -17.03
C MET A 480 45.02 -37.89 -16.06
N VAL A 481 44.73 -36.59 -15.92
CA VAL A 481 43.78 -36.05 -14.93
C VAL A 481 42.59 -35.47 -15.63
N ARG A 482 41.42 -36.14 -15.50
CA ARG A 482 40.19 -35.82 -16.24
C ARG A 482 39.19 -34.98 -15.45
N SER A 483 39.34 -34.90 -14.14
CA SER A 483 38.47 -34.13 -13.27
C SER A 483 39.18 -33.58 -12.04
N SER A 484 38.62 -32.56 -11.42
CA SER A 484 39.13 -31.99 -10.16
C SER A 484 39.12 -33.02 -9.01
N GLU A 485 38.19 -33.93 -8.99
CA GLU A 485 38.07 -35.04 -8.02
C GLU A 485 39.23 -36.02 -8.20
N GLU A 486 39.64 -36.27 -9.44
CA GLU A 486 40.79 -37.13 -9.72
C GLU A 486 42.12 -36.48 -9.26
N LEU A 487 42.27 -35.15 -9.43
CA LEU A 487 43.38 -34.39 -8.91
C LEU A 487 43.48 -34.48 -7.37
N ILE A 488 42.31 -34.33 -6.68
CA ILE A 488 42.23 -34.52 -5.22
C ILE A 488 42.63 -35.95 -4.84
N ALA A 489 42.08 -36.96 -5.51
CA ALA A 489 42.38 -38.36 -5.21
C ALA A 489 43.86 -38.71 -5.40
N MET A 490 44.57 -38.10 -6.34
CA MET A 490 45.99 -38.25 -6.54
C MET A 490 46.80 -37.63 -5.40
N ALA A 491 46.47 -36.39 -4.98
CA ALA A 491 47.09 -35.73 -3.83
C ALA A 491 46.88 -36.52 -2.52
N ASP A 492 45.66 -37.04 -2.31
CA ASP A 492 45.33 -37.86 -1.13
C ASP A 492 46.13 -39.17 -1.11
N ARG A 493 46.26 -39.86 -2.24
CA ARG A 493 47.10 -41.05 -2.37
C ARG A 493 48.58 -40.73 -2.07
N ALA A 494 49.09 -39.60 -2.57
CA ALA A 494 50.44 -39.16 -2.28
C ALA A 494 50.63 -38.87 -0.78
N LEU A 495 49.70 -38.19 -0.14
CA LEU A 495 49.67 -37.92 1.29
C LEU A 495 49.65 -39.21 2.11
N TYR A 496 48.82 -40.17 1.71
CA TYR A 496 48.79 -41.48 2.35
C TYR A 496 50.15 -42.20 2.28
N GLN A 497 50.82 -42.17 1.11
CA GLN A 497 52.17 -42.73 0.94
C GLN A 497 53.20 -42.00 1.80
N ALA A 498 53.13 -40.66 1.90
CA ALA A 498 54.00 -39.88 2.79
C ALA A 498 53.85 -40.35 4.24
N LYS A 499 52.62 -40.56 4.71
CA LYS A 499 52.33 -41.07 6.06
C LYS A 499 52.84 -42.51 6.25
N ALA A 500 52.65 -43.41 5.26
CA ALA A 500 53.07 -44.81 5.30
C ALA A 500 54.61 -44.97 5.29
N ASN A 501 55.31 -44.11 4.56
CA ASN A 501 56.77 -44.17 4.40
C ASN A 501 57.54 -43.47 5.52
N GLY A 502 56.95 -43.22 6.67
CA GLY A 502 57.60 -42.69 7.86
C GLY A 502 57.27 -41.23 8.19
N ARG A 503 56.31 -40.61 7.55
CA ARG A 503 55.85 -39.24 7.80
C ARG A 503 56.89 -38.16 7.54
N ASN A 504 56.58 -36.89 7.89
CA ASN A 504 57.46 -35.75 7.76
C ASN A 504 58.17 -35.68 6.40
N GLN A 505 57.47 -35.82 5.33
CA GLN A 505 57.96 -35.86 3.96
C GLN A 505 56.98 -35.43 2.94
N VAL A 506 57.45 -35.07 1.75
CA VAL A 506 56.67 -34.76 0.58
C VAL A 506 56.67 -35.94 -0.37
N MET A 507 55.49 -36.31 -0.87
CA MET A 507 55.33 -37.29 -1.94
C MET A 507 54.56 -36.66 -3.09
N SER A 508 55.02 -36.95 -4.31
CA SER A 508 54.30 -36.58 -5.54
C SER A 508 54.12 -37.79 -6.43
N TYR A 509 53.10 -37.76 -7.28
CA TYR A 509 52.96 -38.72 -8.36
C TYR A 509 53.54 -38.14 -9.65
N ASP A 510 54.32 -38.96 -10.35
CA ASP A 510 54.81 -38.62 -11.70
C ASP A 510 53.72 -38.82 -12.77
N ALA A 511 54.11 -38.46 -14.01
CA ALA A 511 53.28 -38.64 -15.16
C ALA A 511 52.98 -40.12 -15.51
N ALA A 512 53.67 -41.08 -14.89
CA ALA A 512 53.43 -42.53 -15.05
C ALA A 512 52.52 -43.10 -13.93
N GLY A 513 52.11 -42.26 -12.95
CA GLY A 513 51.31 -42.69 -11.79
C GLY A 513 52.12 -43.45 -10.73
N GLU A 514 53.46 -43.34 -10.75
CA GLU A 514 54.32 -43.86 -9.74
C GLU A 514 54.69 -42.77 -8.71
N ALA A 515 54.74 -43.13 -7.44
CA ALA A 515 55.07 -42.22 -6.36
C ALA A 515 56.57 -41.89 -6.39
N ILE A 516 56.96 -40.64 -6.56
CA ILE A 516 58.32 -40.17 -6.54
C ILE A 516 58.65 -39.64 -5.14
N PHE A 517 59.72 -40.13 -4.56
CA PHE A 517 60.39 -39.52 -3.38
C PHE A 517 61.11 -38.24 -3.80
N GLU A 518 60.64 -37.07 -3.40
CA GLU A 518 61.46 -35.89 -3.48
C GLU A 518 62.31 -35.78 -2.20
N HIS A 519 63.54 -36.07 -2.40
CA HIS A 519 64.74 -36.02 -1.55
C HIS A 519 64.66 -35.56 -0.09
N ARG A 520 65.01 -36.47 0.83
CA ARG A 520 65.76 -36.11 2.02
C ARG A 520 67.15 -35.62 1.55
N GLN A 521 67.43 -34.32 1.42
CA GLN A 521 68.76 -33.79 1.57
C GLN A 521 69.04 -33.72 3.06
N VAL A 522 69.99 -34.55 3.52
CA VAL A 522 70.60 -34.61 4.87
C VAL A 522 71.22 -33.27 5.24
#